data_ef7826f53eaacb61cac49eac884ac76e
#
_entry.id   ef7826f53eaacb61cac49eac884ac76e
#
_cell.length_a   1.000
_cell.length_b   1.000
_cell.length_c   1.000
_cell.angle_alpha   90.00
_cell.angle_beta   90.00
_cell.angle_gamma   90.00
#
_symmetry.space_group_name_H-M   'P 1'
#
loop_
_entity.id
_entity.type
_entity.pdbx_description
1 polymer ?
#
loop_
_entity_poly.entity_id
_entity_poly.type
_entity_poly.pdbx_seq_one_letter_code
_entity_poly.pdbx_strand_id
1 'polypeptide(L)'
;MNFYGVTGRELGGIVEQLRLTEGVEVAIFLYQTGEEEYKVSLRSKKVIDVSKIAMHYGGGGHIRAAGFTANGAVHDIINNIGARIEEQ
;
A
#
# COMPACT_ATOMS: atom_id res chain seq x y z
N MET A 1 7.91 0.27 -15.67
CA MET A 1 8.53 -0.03 -14.36
C MET A 1 7.81 -1.24 -13.77
N ASN A 2 8.54 -2.30 -13.46
CA ASN A 2 7.92 -3.50 -12.91
C ASN A 2 8.24 -3.63 -11.44
N PHE A 3 7.20 -3.60 -10.62
CA PHE A 3 7.31 -3.94 -9.21
C PHE A 3 7.06 -5.44 -9.04
N TYR A 4 7.76 -6.03 -8.11
CA TYR A 4 7.41 -7.35 -7.62
C TYR A 4 7.08 -7.26 -6.14
N GLY A 5 6.15 -8.10 -5.69
CA GLY A 5 5.67 -8.08 -4.33
C GLY A 5 6.14 -9.29 -3.53
N VAL A 6 6.42 -9.06 -2.27
CA VAL A 6 6.68 -10.13 -1.30
C VAL A 6 5.66 -9.97 -0.19
N THR A 7 4.81 -10.99 -0.02
CA THR A 7 3.75 -11.00 0.98
C THR A 7 4.24 -11.67 2.24
N GLY A 8 3.93 -11.07 3.38
CA GLY A 8 4.20 -11.64 4.69
C GLY A 8 3.07 -11.36 5.65
N ARG A 9 3.20 -11.86 6.87
CA ARG A 9 2.24 -11.58 7.93
C ARG A 9 2.97 -11.04 9.15
N GLU A 10 2.34 -10.05 9.78
CA GLU A 10 2.75 -9.53 11.06
C GLU A 10 1.54 -9.53 11.99
N LEU A 11 1.73 -9.16 13.25
CA LEU A 11 0.71 -9.18 14.29
C LEU A 11 -0.65 -8.65 13.80
N GLY A 12 -1.56 -9.59 13.49
CA GLY A 12 -2.92 -9.27 13.08
C GLY A 12 -3.12 -8.71 11.69
N GLY A 13 -2.06 -8.66 10.87
CA GLY A 13 -2.16 -8.05 9.56
C GLY A 13 -1.36 -8.74 8.47
N ILE A 14 -1.52 -8.23 7.26
CA ILE A 14 -0.80 -8.66 6.07
C ILE A 14 0.15 -7.53 5.67
N VAL A 15 1.37 -7.88 5.32
CA VAL A 15 2.36 -6.93 4.81
C VAL A 15 2.72 -7.33 3.39
N GLU A 16 2.59 -6.40 2.47
CA GLU A 16 3.06 -6.56 1.10
C GLU A 16 4.17 -5.56 0.84
N GLN A 17 5.32 -6.03 0.38
CA GLN A 17 6.43 -5.16 0.01
C GLN A 17 6.56 -5.16 -1.50
N LEU A 18 6.34 -4.00 -2.11
CA LEU A 18 6.50 -3.79 -3.54
C LEU A 18 7.86 -3.18 -3.79
N ARG A 19 8.69 -3.86 -4.56
CA ARG A 19 10.09 -3.47 -4.78
C ARG A 19 10.42 -3.34 -6.25
N LEU A 20 11.29 -2.37 -6.55
CA LEU A 20 11.98 -2.27 -7.84
C LEU A 20 13.44 -2.65 -7.67
N THR A 21 14.06 -3.10 -8.76
CA THR A 21 15.48 -3.46 -8.79
C THR A 21 16.41 -2.33 -8.37
N GLU A 22 15.95 -1.08 -8.45
CA GLU A 22 16.76 0.10 -8.13
C GLU A 22 16.60 0.59 -6.69
N GLY A 23 16.03 -0.24 -5.81
CA GLY A 23 15.87 0.09 -4.40
C GLY A 23 14.65 0.94 -4.08
N VAL A 24 13.77 1.18 -5.04
CA VAL A 24 12.47 1.82 -4.77
C VAL A 24 11.58 0.80 -4.09
N GLU A 25 11.00 1.19 -2.96
CA GLU A 25 10.30 0.26 -2.10
C GLU A 25 9.08 0.92 -1.50
N VAL A 26 7.95 0.22 -1.55
CA VAL A 26 6.70 0.63 -0.88
C VAL A 26 6.20 -0.54 -0.07
N ALA A 27 5.97 -0.33 1.22
CA ALA A 27 5.37 -1.31 2.10
C ALA A 27 3.90 -1.00 2.30
N ILE A 28 3.07 -2.01 2.16
CA ILE A 28 1.63 -1.93 2.34
C ILE A 28 1.26 -2.81 3.52
N PHE A 29 0.67 -2.21 4.56
CA PHE A 29 0.20 -2.93 5.74
C PHE A 29 -1.31 -2.92 5.72
N LEU A 30 -1.93 -4.10 5.81
CA LEU A 30 -3.39 -4.24 5.80
C LEU A 30 -3.84 -4.90 7.08
N TYR A 31 -4.70 -4.22 7.83
CA TYR A 31 -5.29 -4.73 9.06
C TYR A 31 -6.79 -4.81 8.89
N GLN A 32 -7.35 -6.01 9.05
CA GLN A 32 -8.78 -6.22 8.91
C GLN A 32 -9.54 -5.55 10.05
N THR A 33 -10.53 -4.74 9.69
CA THR A 33 -11.37 -4.01 10.64
C THR A 33 -12.84 -4.44 10.59
N GLY A 34 -13.18 -5.21 9.57
CA GLY A 34 -14.53 -5.73 9.36
C GLY A 34 -14.51 -6.76 8.26
N GLU A 35 -15.68 -7.25 7.88
CA GLU A 35 -15.79 -8.18 6.76
C GLU A 35 -15.42 -7.44 5.46
N GLU A 36 -14.37 -7.90 4.80
CA GLU A 36 -13.83 -7.26 3.60
C GLU A 36 -13.50 -5.77 3.78
N GLU A 37 -13.17 -5.35 5.01
CA GLU A 37 -12.75 -3.99 5.29
C GLU A 37 -11.38 -4.00 5.95
N TYR A 38 -10.49 -3.14 5.45
CA TYR A 38 -9.11 -3.08 5.92
C TYR A 38 -8.67 -1.64 6.16
N LYS A 39 -7.95 -1.45 7.26
CA LYS A 39 -7.14 -0.26 7.44
C LYS A 39 -5.84 -0.49 6.71
N VAL A 40 -5.51 0.40 5.77
CA VAL A 40 -4.32 0.29 4.94
C VAL A 40 -3.34 1.38 5.34
N SER A 41 -2.10 0.98 5.63
CA SER A 41 -1.01 1.92 5.92
C SER A 41 0.07 1.74 4.87
N LEU A 42 0.53 2.85 4.32
CA LEU A 42 1.55 2.87 3.27
C LEU A 42 2.82 3.51 3.79
N ARG A 43 3.95 2.92 3.44
CA ARG A 43 5.28 3.47 3.75
C ARG A 43 6.12 3.44 2.51
N SER A 44 6.85 4.49 2.26
CA SER A 44 7.69 4.62 1.07
C SER A 44 9.10 5.01 1.45
N LYS A 45 10.05 4.42 0.74
CA LYS A 45 11.43 4.90 0.68
C LYS A 45 11.60 5.62 -0.64
N LYS A 46 12.28 6.75 -0.63
CA LYS A 46 12.69 7.48 -1.84
C LYS A 46 11.53 8.17 -2.58
N VAL A 47 11.23 7.78 -3.82
CA VAL A 47 10.50 8.64 -4.76
C VAL A 47 8.98 8.55 -4.74
N ILE A 48 8.43 7.49 -4.21
CA ILE A 48 6.97 7.32 -4.26
C ILE A 48 6.28 8.16 -3.19
N ASP A 49 5.34 8.99 -3.61
CA ASP A 49 4.51 9.80 -2.72
C ASP A 49 3.26 9.00 -2.34
N VAL A 50 3.25 8.42 -1.16
CA VAL A 50 2.12 7.62 -0.70
C VAL A 50 0.95 8.47 -0.22
N SER A 51 1.16 9.75 0.08
CA SER A 51 0.06 10.64 0.47
C SER A 51 -0.94 10.83 -0.67
N LYS A 52 -0.45 10.92 -1.90
CA LYS A 52 -1.32 11.04 -3.08
C LYS A 52 -2.17 9.79 -3.28
N ILE A 53 -1.59 8.63 -3.06
CA ILE A 53 -2.32 7.36 -3.15
C ILE A 53 -3.42 7.31 -2.09
N ALA A 54 -3.07 7.62 -0.84
CA ALA A 54 -4.04 7.61 0.25
C ALA A 54 -5.18 8.60 0.01
N MET A 55 -4.87 9.80 -0.46
CA MET A 55 -5.88 10.83 -0.77
C MET A 55 -6.84 10.37 -1.87
N HIS A 56 -6.34 9.64 -2.86
CA HIS A 56 -7.18 9.09 -3.93
C HIS A 56 -8.26 8.15 -3.37
N TYR A 57 -7.97 7.46 -2.28
CA TYR A 57 -8.89 6.54 -1.62
C TYR A 57 -9.57 7.14 -0.37
N GLY A 58 -9.54 8.45 -0.23
CA GLY A 58 -10.24 9.14 0.85
C GLY A 58 -9.49 9.26 2.16
N GLY A 59 -8.23 8.89 2.19
CA GLY A 59 -7.38 9.02 3.37
C GLY A 59 -6.41 10.18 3.28
N GLY A 60 -5.25 10.05 3.89
CA GLY A 60 -4.23 11.09 3.89
C GLY A 60 -2.99 10.68 4.65
N GLY A 61 -2.09 11.64 4.83
CA GLY A 61 -0.85 11.45 5.55
C GLY A 61 0.28 12.27 4.97
N HIS A 62 1.49 11.75 5.14
CA HIS A 62 2.70 12.39 4.64
C HIS A 62 3.24 11.67 3.42
N ILE A 63 4.16 12.31 2.71
CA ILE A 63 4.74 11.79 1.47
C ILE A 63 5.36 10.40 1.63
N ARG A 64 5.91 10.07 2.81
CA ARG A 64 6.54 8.77 3.10
C ARG A 64 5.70 7.84 3.95
N ALA A 65 4.58 8.32 4.50
CA ALA A 65 3.74 7.55 5.40
C ALA A 65 2.31 8.06 5.35
N ALA A 66 1.38 7.23 4.89
CA ALA A 66 -0.02 7.63 4.73
C ALA A 66 -0.92 6.41 4.92
N GLY A 67 -2.21 6.65 5.05
CA GLY A 67 -3.17 5.57 5.25
C GLY A 67 -4.58 5.92 4.82
N PHE A 68 -5.37 4.87 4.65
CA PHE A 68 -6.78 4.98 4.27
C PHE A 68 -7.51 3.68 4.64
N THR A 69 -8.82 3.71 4.54
CA THR A 69 -9.66 2.51 4.71
C THR A 69 -10.08 2.01 3.34
N ALA A 70 -9.96 0.71 3.12
CA ALA A 70 -10.34 0.09 1.85
C ALA A 70 -11.30 -1.08 2.08
N ASN A 71 -12.16 -1.31 1.12
CA ASN A 71 -13.10 -2.43 1.12
C ASN A 71 -12.79 -3.35 -0.05
N GLY A 72 -13.03 -4.65 0.15
CA GLY A 72 -12.83 -5.64 -0.88
C GLY A 72 -11.78 -6.69 -0.50
N ALA A 73 -11.39 -7.48 -1.48
CA ALA A 73 -10.38 -8.52 -1.28
C ALA A 73 -8.98 -7.91 -1.22
N VAL A 74 -8.14 -8.48 -0.37
CA VAL A 74 -6.73 -8.04 -0.21
C VAL A 74 -6.01 -7.96 -1.56
N HIS A 75 -6.18 -8.98 -2.40
CA HIS A 75 -5.55 -9.03 -3.71
C HIS A 75 -5.91 -7.82 -4.57
N ASP A 76 -7.18 -7.45 -4.61
CA ASP A 76 -7.65 -6.30 -5.39
C ASP A 76 -7.13 -4.98 -4.82
N ILE A 77 -7.11 -4.85 -3.50
CA ILE A 77 -6.60 -3.66 -2.82
C ILE A 77 -5.12 -3.46 -3.19
N ILE A 78 -4.33 -4.51 -3.09
CA ILE A 78 -2.90 -4.46 -3.41
C ILE A 78 -2.67 -4.13 -4.89
N ASN A 79 -3.43 -4.75 -5.79
CA ASN A 79 -3.31 -4.48 -7.22
C ASN A 79 -3.65 -3.03 -7.57
N ASN A 80 -4.69 -2.49 -6.96
CA ASN A 80 -5.09 -1.10 -7.18
C ASN A 80 -4.03 -0.12 -6.69
N ILE A 81 -3.45 -0.37 -5.53
CA ILE A 81 -2.35 0.43 -5.00
C ILE A 81 -1.14 0.35 -5.92
N GLY A 82 -0.80 -0.85 -6.38
CA GLY A 82 0.31 -1.07 -7.30
C GLY A 82 0.17 -0.27 -8.58
N ALA A 83 -1.05 -0.23 -9.14
CA ALA A 83 -1.34 0.56 -10.33
C ALA A 83 -1.11 2.05 -10.08
N ARG A 84 -1.48 2.57 -8.91
CA ARG A 84 -1.24 3.97 -8.55
C ARG A 84 0.25 4.28 -8.39
N ILE A 85 1.01 3.34 -7.86
CA ILE A 85 2.46 3.49 -7.73
C ILE A 85 3.09 3.60 -9.12
N GLU A 86 2.67 2.75 -10.05
CA GLU A 86 3.21 2.76 -11.42
C GLU A 86 2.89 4.04 -12.18
N GLU A 87 1.85 4.76 -11.80
CA GLU A 87 1.49 6.04 -12.41
C GLU A 87 2.42 7.19 -11.98
N GLN A 88 3.23 6.99 -10.98
CA GLN A 88 4.19 8.02 -10.50
C GLN A 88 5.59 7.88 -11.19
#